data_c133c79533e54fcbd85fdbe4bc21e39f
#
_entry.id   c133c79533e54fcbd85fdbe4bc21e39f
#
_cell.length_a   1.000
_cell.length_b   1.000
_cell.length_c   1.000
_cell.angle_alpha   90.00
_cell.angle_beta   90.00
_cell.angle_gamma   90.00
#
_symmetry.space_group_name_H-M   'P 1'
#
loop_
_entity.id
_entity.type
_entity.pdbx_description
1 polymer ?
#
loop_
_entity_poly.entity_id
_entity_poly.type
_entity_poly.pdbx_seq_one_letter_code
_entity_poly.pdbx_strand_id
1 'polypeptide(L)'
;MSNVIRTNYPELGEVKAPYVHSVKHGNTLYISGLTAFGTAAQLQGITEQAEEIFSQIRKIASAEGTDFSALIKVTIFITSFAEIDALRKVLYQNYGEHLPASSLVEVSRLFSPDLSIEIEAIFGL
;
A
#
# COMPACT_ATOMS: atom_id res chain seq x y z
N MET A 1 24.39 -3.13 16.71
CA MET A 1 24.19 -2.72 15.33
C MET A 1 22.79 -3.04 14.87
N SER A 2 22.19 -2.12 14.14
CA SER A 2 20.87 -2.35 13.56
C SER A 2 21.03 -3.05 12.24
N ASN A 3 20.21 -4.07 12.00
CA ASN A 3 20.15 -4.74 10.73
C ASN A 3 19.02 -4.16 9.89
N VAL A 4 19.32 -3.82 8.66
CA VAL A 4 18.33 -3.40 7.68
C VAL A 4 18.08 -4.60 6.75
N ILE A 5 16.86 -5.12 6.75
CA ILE A 5 16.51 -6.31 5.97
C ILE A 5 15.60 -5.87 4.82
N ARG A 6 16.08 -6.09 3.60
CA ARG A 6 15.37 -5.72 2.36
C ARG A 6 14.75 -6.96 1.75
N THR A 7 13.46 -6.90 1.42
CA THR A 7 12.71 -8.07 0.98
C THR A 7 11.85 -7.76 -0.24
N ASN A 8 11.90 -8.67 -1.22
CA ASN A 8 10.93 -8.72 -2.31
C ASN A 8 10.07 -9.97 -2.14
N TYR A 9 8.80 -9.86 -2.55
CA TYR A 9 7.83 -10.94 -2.45
C TYR A 9 7.48 -11.38 -3.87
N PRO A 10 7.93 -12.59 -4.29
CA PRO A 10 7.73 -13.03 -5.67
C PRO A 10 6.26 -13.01 -6.13
N GLU A 11 5.33 -13.28 -5.21
CA GLU A 11 3.90 -13.28 -5.54
C GLU A 11 3.36 -11.90 -5.90
N LEU A 12 4.07 -10.82 -5.56
CA LEU A 12 3.70 -9.46 -5.95
C LEU A 12 4.31 -9.03 -7.29
N GLY A 13 5.03 -9.92 -7.94
CA GLY A 13 5.70 -9.64 -9.20
C GLY A 13 7.14 -9.17 -9.01
N GLU A 14 7.87 -9.14 -10.11
CA GLU A 14 9.27 -8.71 -10.12
C GLU A 14 9.38 -7.20 -10.01
N VAL A 15 10.24 -6.71 -9.13
CA VAL A 15 10.55 -5.29 -9.04
C VAL A 15 11.66 -4.97 -10.04
N LYS A 16 11.36 -4.09 -10.98
CA LYS A 16 12.28 -3.71 -12.08
C LYS A 16 12.81 -2.28 -11.95
N ALA A 17 12.76 -1.71 -10.77
CA ALA A 17 13.17 -0.35 -10.48
C ALA A 17 14.02 -0.33 -9.21
N PRO A 18 14.65 0.79 -8.85
CA PRO A 18 15.61 0.81 -7.75
C PRO A 18 14.96 0.86 -6.37
N TYR A 19 14.13 -0.13 -6.04
CA TYR A 19 13.52 -0.27 -4.72
C TYR A 19 13.20 -1.74 -4.44
N VAL A 20 12.88 -2.04 -3.20
CA VAL A 20 12.37 -3.36 -2.78
C VAL A 20 10.96 -3.20 -2.24
N HIS A 21 10.21 -4.29 -2.15
CA HIS A 21 8.84 -4.23 -1.63
C HIS A 21 8.79 -3.75 -0.18
N SER A 22 9.69 -4.20 0.66
CA SER A 22 9.70 -3.80 2.05
C SER A 22 11.10 -3.73 2.64
N VAL A 23 11.22 -2.96 3.72
CA VAL A 23 12.43 -2.88 4.52
C VAL A 23 12.02 -3.05 5.98
N LYS A 24 12.69 -3.97 6.68
CA LYS A 24 12.57 -4.12 8.14
C LYS A 24 13.76 -3.50 8.82
N HIS A 25 13.49 -2.78 9.89
CA HIS A 25 14.53 -2.27 10.76
C HIS A 25 13.99 -2.24 12.19
N GLY A 26 14.61 -3.01 13.08
CA GLY A 26 14.10 -3.18 14.44
C GLY A 26 12.70 -3.80 14.40
N ASN A 27 11.77 -3.20 15.11
CA ASN A 27 10.38 -3.65 15.17
C ASN A 27 9.47 -2.91 14.18
N THR A 28 10.04 -2.38 13.11
CA THR A 28 9.27 -1.59 12.14
C THR A 28 9.42 -2.17 10.75
N LEU A 29 8.29 -2.28 10.05
CA LEU A 29 8.22 -2.73 8.65
C LEU A 29 7.77 -1.55 7.80
N TYR A 30 8.60 -1.18 6.83
CA TYR A 30 8.31 -0.11 5.87
C TYR A 30 7.95 -0.76 4.54
N ILE A 31 6.76 -0.45 4.03
CA ILE A 31 6.29 -0.98 2.75
C ILE A 31 6.35 0.13 1.72
N SER A 32 7.01 -0.13 0.60
CA SER A 32 7.09 0.78 -0.54
C SER A 32 5.71 1.12 -1.08
N GLY A 33 5.61 2.22 -1.80
CA GLY A 33 4.38 2.58 -2.50
C GLY A 33 3.93 1.48 -3.45
N LEU A 34 2.71 0.99 -3.25
CA LEU A 34 2.11 -0.07 -4.05
C LEU A 34 1.00 0.48 -4.91
N THR A 35 0.85 -0.08 -6.09
CA THR A 35 -0.21 0.27 -7.04
C THR A 35 -0.85 -0.99 -7.60
N ALA A 36 -1.87 -0.80 -8.42
CA ALA A 36 -2.53 -1.91 -9.13
C ALA A 36 -1.84 -2.25 -10.45
N PHE A 37 -0.66 -1.68 -10.72
CA PHE A 37 0.04 -1.92 -11.99
C PHE A 37 0.33 -3.40 -12.20
N GLY A 38 0.03 -3.90 -13.40
CA GLY A 38 0.26 -5.30 -13.75
C GLY A 38 -0.78 -6.26 -13.19
N THR A 39 -1.85 -5.77 -12.57
CA THR A 39 -2.93 -6.60 -12.02
C THR A 39 -4.21 -6.39 -12.81
N ALA A 40 -5.21 -7.24 -12.54
CA ALA A 40 -6.52 -7.11 -13.17
C ALA A 40 -7.22 -5.78 -12.83
N ALA A 41 -6.86 -5.15 -11.71
CA ALA A 41 -7.48 -3.90 -11.27
C ALA A 41 -6.89 -2.66 -11.96
N GLN A 42 -5.78 -2.79 -12.69
CA GLN A 42 -5.08 -1.63 -13.26
C GLN A 42 -5.99 -0.75 -14.11
N LEU A 43 -6.87 -1.35 -14.91
CA LEU A 43 -7.78 -0.61 -15.80
C LEU A 43 -9.15 -0.37 -15.19
N GLN A 44 -9.32 -0.67 -13.91
CA GLN A 44 -10.57 -0.46 -13.17
C GLN A 44 -10.50 0.86 -12.39
N GLY A 45 -11.56 1.16 -11.63
CA GLY A 45 -11.64 2.39 -10.88
C GLY A 45 -10.79 2.42 -9.61
N ILE A 46 -10.81 3.58 -8.93
CA ILE A 46 -9.96 3.80 -7.76
C ILE A 46 -10.28 2.83 -6.61
N THR A 47 -11.55 2.45 -6.45
CA THR A 47 -11.94 1.53 -5.38
C THR A 47 -11.37 0.13 -5.61
N GLU A 48 -11.45 -0.38 -6.83
CA GLU A 48 -10.88 -1.67 -7.20
C GLU A 48 -9.37 -1.66 -7.09
N GLN A 49 -8.73 -0.57 -7.50
CA GLN A 49 -7.30 -0.42 -7.35
C GLN A 49 -6.88 -0.40 -5.88
N ALA A 50 -7.62 0.32 -5.04
CA ALA A 50 -7.35 0.36 -3.61
C ALA A 50 -7.49 -1.02 -2.97
N GLU A 51 -8.54 -1.77 -3.31
CA GLU A 51 -8.72 -3.13 -2.81
C GLU A 51 -7.56 -4.05 -3.20
N GLU A 52 -7.08 -3.93 -4.44
CA GLU A 52 -5.91 -4.69 -4.89
C GLU A 52 -4.68 -4.33 -4.07
N ILE A 53 -4.45 -3.04 -3.82
CA ILE A 53 -3.31 -2.60 -3.01
C ILE A 53 -3.40 -3.16 -1.58
N PHE A 54 -4.58 -3.10 -0.96
CA PHE A 54 -4.75 -3.66 0.39
C PHE A 54 -4.54 -5.17 0.42
N SER A 55 -4.93 -5.88 -0.65
CA SER A 55 -4.61 -7.30 -0.77
C SER A 55 -3.10 -7.53 -0.77
N GLN A 56 -2.34 -6.71 -1.51
CA GLN A 56 -0.89 -6.80 -1.53
C GLN A 56 -0.29 -6.49 -0.15
N ILE A 57 -0.79 -5.46 0.52
CA ILE A 57 -0.31 -5.08 1.85
C ILE A 57 -0.55 -6.23 2.85
N ARG A 58 -1.74 -6.89 2.77
CA ARG A 58 -2.02 -8.05 3.62
C ARG A 58 -1.06 -9.20 3.39
N LYS A 59 -0.71 -9.46 2.14
CA LYS A 59 0.24 -10.52 1.81
C LYS A 59 1.61 -10.23 2.41
N ILE A 60 2.07 -9.00 2.31
CA ILE A 60 3.35 -8.60 2.90
C ILE A 60 3.30 -8.71 4.42
N ALA A 61 2.25 -8.16 5.04
CA ALA A 61 2.11 -8.21 6.50
C ALA A 61 2.09 -9.65 7.01
N SER A 62 1.32 -10.51 6.35
CA SER A 62 1.24 -11.93 6.70
C SER A 62 2.60 -12.63 6.58
N ALA A 63 3.34 -12.36 5.51
CA ALA A 63 4.66 -12.92 5.31
C ALA A 63 5.64 -12.51 6.41
N GLU A 64 5.43 -11.33 7.00
CA GLU A 64 6.29 -10.80 8.07
C GLU A 64 5.71 -11.05 9.47
N GLY A 65 4.66 -11.84 9.59
CA GLY A 65 4.09 -12.24 10.88
C GLY A 65 3.28 -11.16 11.59
N THR A 66 2.73 -10.20 10.85
CA THR A 66 1.90 -9.14 11.41
C THR A 66 0.57 -9.03 10.67
N ASP A 67 -0.28 -8.11 11.07
CA ASP A 67 -1.56 -7.88 10.43
C ASP A 67 -1.99 -6.41 10.62
N PHE A 68 -3.19 -6.07 10.16
CA PHE A 68 -3.67 -4.68 10.20
C PHE A 68 -3.85 -4.12 11.61
N SER A 69 -3.91 -4.95 12.64
CA SER A 69 -3.94 -4.44 14.02
C SER A 69 -2.64 -3.72 14.39
N ALA A 70 -1.56 -3.98 13.65
CA ALA A 70 -0.26 -3.34 13.87
C ALA A 70 0.04 -2.26 12.85
N LEU A 71 -0.94 -1.85 12.03
CA LEU A 71 -0.76 -0.77 11.06
C LEU A 71 -0.56 0.56 11.79
N ILE A 72 0.55 1.24 11.48
CA ILE A 72 0.93 2.50 12.14
C ILE A 72 0.56 3.70 11.29
N LYS A 73 0.94 3.68 10.03
CA LYS A 73 0.79 4.83 9.16
C LYS A 73 0.62 4.41 7.71
N VAL A 74 -0.21 5.17 6.98
CA VAL A 74 -0.30 5.10 5.52
C VAL A 74 -0.11 6.50 4.94
N THR A 75 0.45 6.55 3.73
CA THR A 75 0.43 7.73 2.88
C THR A 75 -0.24 7.30 1.59
N ILE A 76 -1.28 8.04 1.21
CA ILE A 76 -2.12 7.71 0.06
C ILE A 76 -2.00 8.83 -0.97
N PHE A 77 -1.60 8.47 -2.18
CA PHE A 77 -1.49 9.38 -3.30
C PHE A 77 -2.61 9.06 -4.28
N ILE A 78 -3.45 10.05 -4.60
CA ILE A 78 -4.55 9.88 -5.55
C ILE A 78 -4.46 10.92 -6.65
N THR A 79 -5.03 10.60 -7.82
CA THR A 79 -4.99 11.54 -8.95
C THR A 79 -6.24 12.41 -9.04
N SER A 80 -7.28 12.11 -8.26
CA SER A 80 -8.52 12.89 -8.24
C SER A 80 -9.30 12.62 -6.96
N PHE A 81 -9.94 13.65 -6.42
CA PHE A 81 -10.87 13.52 -5.29
C PHE A 81 -12.31 13.22 -5.72
N ALA A 82 -12.56 13.03 -7.02
CA ALA A 82 -13.94 12.87 -7.52
C ALA A 82 -14.69 11.71 -6.85
N GLU A 83 -13.98 10.63 -6.46
CA GLU A 83 -14.60 9.46 -5.82
C GLU A 83 -14.15 9.27 -4.38
N ILE A 84 -13.85 10.37 -3.69
CA ILE A 84 -13.29 10.31 -2.33
C ILE A 84 -14.21 9.59 -1.34
N ASP A 85 -15.54 9.75 -1.47
CA ASP A 85 -16.47 9.10 -0.54
C ASP A 85 -16.45 7.58 -0.71
N ALA A 86 -16.42 7.09 -1.94
CA ALA A 86 -16.32 5.66 -2.21
C ALA A 86 -14.97 5.11 -1.73
N LEU A 87 -13.88 5.86 -1.94
CA LEU A 87 -12.56 5.46 -1.46
C LEU A 87 -12.55 5.36 0.07
N ARG A 88 -13.12 6.33 0.77
CA ARG A 88 -13.16 6.32 2.24
C ARG A 88 -13.86 5.07 2.78
N LYS A 89 -14.92 4.60 2.12
CA LYS A 89 -15.58 3.35 2.51
C LYS A 89 -14.65 2.16 2.43
N VAL A 90 -13.85 2.08 1.36
CA VAL A 90 -12.85 1.03 1.20
C VAL A 90 -11.81 1.11 2.32
N LEU A 91 -11.35 2.32 2.65
CA LEU A 91 -10.37 2.52 3.72
C LEU A 91 -10.92 2.04 5.06
N TYR A 92 -12.13 2.47 5.43
CA TYR A 92 -12.77 2.04 6.68
C TYR A 92 -12.96 0.54 6.75
N GLN A 93 -13.37 -0.08 5.65
CA GLN A 93 -13.55 -1.54 5.60
C GLN A 93 -12.25 -2.29 5.85
N ASN A 94 -11.15 -1.77 5.33
CA ASN A 94 -9.85 -2.41 5.47
C ASN A 94 -9.22 -2.17 6.85
N TYR A 95 -9.36 -0.97 7.40
CA TYR A 95 -8.77 -0.65 8.71
C TYR A 95 -9.58 -1.21 9.88
N GLY A 96 -10.91 -1.27 9.74
CA GLY A 96 -11.78 -1.59 10.87
C GLY A 96 -11.60 -0.58 11.99
N GLU A 97 -11.38 -1.07 13.20
CA GLU A 97 -11.13 -0.20 14.35
C GLU A 97 -9.67 0.25 14.47
N HIS A 98 -8.76 -0.31 13.66
CA HIS A 98 -7.33 -0.03 13.74
C HIS A 98 -6.94 1.09 12.78
N LEU A 99 -7.44 2.30 13.04
CA LEU A 99 -7.19 3.44 12.16
C LEU A 99 -5.73 3.88 12.26
N PRO A 100 -5.01 3.97 11.14
CA PRO A 100 -3.62 4.43 11.14
C PRO A 100 -3.54 5.95 11.17
N ALA A 101 -2.35 6.48 11.49
CA ALA A 101 -2.02 7.84 11.09
C ALA A 101 -2.02 7.87 9.56
N SER A 102 -2.57 8.93 8.97
CA SER A 102 -2.78 8.96 7.53
C SER A 102 -2.57 10.33 6.94
N SER A 103 -1.90 10.36 5.77
CA SER A 103 -1.88 11.52 4.90
C SER A 103 -2.45 11.10 3.56
N LEU A 104 -3.34 11.92 2.99
CA LEU A 104 -3.94 11.66 1.69
C LEU A 104 -3.76 12.92 0.84
N VAL A 105 -3.06 12.77 -0.28
CA VAL A 105 -2.71 13.89 -1.13
C VAL A 105 -3.06 13.61 -2.59
N GLU A 106 -3.47 14.66 -3.30
CA GLU A 106 -3.68 14.59 -4.74
C GLU A 106 -2.37 14.89 -5.45
N VAL A 107 -2.05 14.08 -6.45
CA VAL A 107 -0.89 14.29 -7.31
C VAL A 107 -1.36 14.43 -8.75
N SER A 108 -0.54 15.07 -9.59
CA SER A 108 -0.93 15.30 -10.98
C SER A 108 -1.03 14.00 -11.78
N ARG A 109 -0.20 13.02 -11.45
CA ARG A 109 -0.24 11.68 -12.08
C ARG A 109 0.64 10.71 -11.30
N LEU A 110 0.42 9.42 -11.54
CA LEU A 110 1.32 8.34 -11.12
C LEU A 110 2.13 7.88 -12.33
N PHE A 111 2.97 6.86 -12.16
CA PHE A 111 3.90 6.48 -13.23
C PHE A 111 3.22 5.88 -14.47
N SER A 112 1.96 5.47 -14.38
CA SER A 112 1.16 5.02 -15.51
C SER A 112 -0.17 5.76 -15.50
N PRO A 113 -0.71 6.18 -16.68
CA PRO A 113 -1.95 6.97 -16.73
C PRO A 113 -3.17 6.21 -16.22
N ASP A 114 -3.12 4.89 -16.18
CA ASP A 114 -4.23 4.05 -15.69
C ASP A 114 -4.33 4.05 -14.17
N LEU A 115 -3.25 4.41 -13.47
CA LEU A 115 -3.19 4.31 -12.01
C LEU A 115 -3.84 5.54 -11.38
N SER A 116 -4.76 5.28 -10.46
CA SER A 116 -5.51 6.33 -9.76
C SER A 116 -5.08 6.49 -8.32
N ILE A 117 -4.35 5.51 -7.76
CA ILE A 117 -4.00 5.49 -6.35
C ILE A 117 -2.70 4.71 -6.14
N GLU A 118 -1.91 5.19 -5.18
CA GLU A 118 -0.72 4.51 -4.66
C GLU A 118 -0.74 4.63 -3.14
N ILE A 119 -0.38 3.57 -2.43
CA ILE A 119 -0.36 3.58 -0.97
C ILE A 119 0.95 3.00 -0.48
N GLU A 120 1.60 3.70 0.44
CA GLU A 120 2.72 3.18 1.23
C GLU A 120 2.27 3.01 2.67
N ALA A 121 2.90 2.10 3.40
CA ALA A 121 2.46 1.78 4.75
C ALA A 121 3.63 1.48 5.69
N ILE A 122 3.40 1.67 6.99
CA ILE A 122 4.33 1.33 8.06
C ILE A 122 3.58 0.48 9.07
N PHE A 123 4.17 -0.66 9.43
CA PHE A 123 3.62 -1.59 10.43
C PHE A 123 4.58 -1.74 11.60
N GLY A 124 4.03 -2.02 12.78
CA GLY A 124 4.79 -2.59 13.88
C GLY A 124 4.96 -4.10 13.69
N LEU A 125 6.03 -4.63 14.26
CA LEU A 125 6.32 -6.07 14.22
C LEU A 125 6.31 -6.67 15.62
#